data_b5651b89e0c9842d66361d5d81c6c252
#
_entry.id   b5651b89e0c9842d66361d5d81c6c252
#
_cell.length_a   1.000
_cell.length_b   1.000
_cell.length_c   1.000
_cell.angle_alpha   90.00
_cell.angle_beta   90.00
_cell.angle_gamma   90.00
#
_symmetry.space_group_name_H-M   'P 1'
#
loop_
_entity.id
_entity.type
_entity.pdbx_description
1 polymer ?
#
loop_
_entity_poly.entity_id
_entity_poly.type
_entity_poly.pdbx_seq_one_letter_code
_entity_poly.pdbx_strand_id
1 'polypeptide(L)'
;LQTQIEEGSRCDIFFSAATKQMDALVDEELAKKDSVVDLLENKVVLIKPKGGETKVTGFENITDAANIALAGEDVPVGQYAREIFKNLGIEDDVNKMEINECKNVTDVLAAVSEGSNEVGVVYATDAASVTDKVDIIAEAPADSLKTPVLYPVGLIEDKEASEDDTRAAEVFLDYVESDAAIKVFEDYGFTAYEAEDSTSK
;
A
#
# COMPACT_ATOMS: atom_id res chain seq x y z
N LEU A 1 -7.89 12.21 8.75
CA LEU A 1 -8.73 12.84 7.70
C LEU A 1 -10.17 12.35 7.78
N GLN A 2 -10.45 11.01 7.83
CA GLN A 2 -11.79 10.46 7.98
C GLN A 2 -12.55 11.18 9.11
N THR A 3 -12.03 11.16 10.35
CA THR A 3 -12.66 11.81 11.51
C THR A 3 -12.93 13.31 11.29
N GLN A 4 -12.07 14.01 10.56
CA GLN A 4 -12.29 15.41 10.23
C GLN A 4 -13.50 15.60 9.31
N ILE A 5 -13.70 14.68 8.34
CA ILE A 5 -14.88 14.68 7.47
C ILE A 5 -16.14 14.38 8.30
N GLU A 6 -16.09 13.38 9.17
CA GLU A 6 -17.17 13.03 10.12
C GLU A 6 -17.55 14.21 11.04
N GLU A 7 -16.56 15.02 11.43
CA GLU A 7 -16.74 16.24 12.23
C GLU A 7 -17.19 17.46 11.40
N GLY A 8 -17.43 17.29 10.10
CA GLY A 8 -17.95 18.33 9.20
C GLY A 8 -16.89 19.21 8.55
N SER A 9 -15.62 18.79 8.51
CA SER A 9 -14.62 19.52 7.74
C SER A 9 -14.95 19.41 6.25
N ARG A 10 -14.85 20.53 5.53
CA ARG A 10 -15.07 20.57 4.09
C ARG A 10 -14.06 19.71 3.35
N CYS A 11 -14.57 18.85 2.48
CA CYS A 11 -13.79 17.97 1.62
C CYS A 11 -14.62 17.67 0.36
N ASP A 12 -14.05 17.84 -0.81
CA ASP A 12 -14.73 17.55 -2.08
C ASP A 12 -14.44 16.12 -2.55
N ILE A 13 -13.19 15.66 -2.37
CA ILE A 13 -12.71 14.32 -2.73
C ILE A 13 -11.89 13.76 -1.58
N PHE A 14 -12.11 12.49 -1.26
CA PHE A 14 -11.29 11.74 -0.33
C PHE A 14 -10.52 10.64 -1.05
N PHE A 15 -9.20 10.67 -0.93
CA PHE A 15 -8.30 9.62 -1.40
C PHE A 15 -7.80 8.86 -0.17
N SER A 16 -8.18 7.61 -0.02
CA SER A 16 -7.86 6.82 1.16
C SER A 16 -6.73 5.83 0.88
N ALA A 17 -5.83 5.66 1.86
CA ALA A 17 -4.79 4.63 1.81
C ALA A 17 -5.29 3.24 2.26
N ALA A 18 -6.59 3.09 2.54
CA ALA A 18 -7.22 1.82 2.85
C ALA A 18 -8.74 1.92 2.63
N THR A 19 -9.38 0.81 2.27
CA THR A 19 -10.82 0.72 2.01
C THR A 19 -11.65 1.02 3.26
N LYS A 20 -11.21 0.56 4.43
CA LYS A 20 -11.92 0.72 5.71
C LYS A 20 -12.41 2.14 5.99
N GLN A 21 -11.57 3.16 5.72
CA GLN A 21 -11.91 4.55 5.97
C GLN A 21 -12.91 5.09 4.94
N MET A 22 -12.83 4.65 3.71
CA MET A 22 -13.78 4.99 2.66
C MET A 22 -15.14 4.32 2.93
N ASP A 23 -15.12 3.04 3.27
CA ASP A 23 -16.33 2.27 3.61
C ASP A 23 -17.10 2.91 4.76
N ALA A 24 -16.39 3.38 5.81
CA ALA A 24 -17.00 4.07 6.93
C ALA A 24 -17.73 5.35 6.49
N LEU A 25 -17.09 6.16 5.63
CA LEU A 25 -17.73 7.38 5.09
C LEU A 25 -18.92 7.06 4.17
N VAL A 26 -18.88 5.96 3.43
CA VAL A 26 -20.02 5.49 2.62
C VAL A 26 -21.17 5.03 3.52
N ASP A 27 -20.87 4.25 4.56
CA ASP A 27 -21.88 3.74 5.51
C ASP A 27 -22.56 4.88 6.31
N GLU A 28 -21.85 5.99 6.52
CA GLU A 28 -22.36 7.21 7.17
C GLU A 28 -23.03 8.19 6.19
N GLU A 29 -23.14 7.82 4.91
CA GLU A 29 -23.69 8.68 3.83
C GLU A 29 -22.90 10.00 3.65
N LEU A 30 -21.63 10.02 4.04
CA LEU A 30 -20.71 11.15 3.87
C LEU A 30 -19.90 11.07 2.56
N ALA A 31 -19.78 9.89 1.96
CA ALA A 31 -19.21 9.71 0.62
C ALA A 31 -20.27 9.21 -0.37
N LYS A 32 -20.25 9.72 -1.60
CA LYS A 32 -21.12 9.30 -2.69
C LYS A 32 -20.75 7.90 -3.15
N LYS A 33 -21.46 6.87 -2.70
CA LYS A 33 -21.18 5.46 -2.97
C LYS A 33 -20.90 5.17 -4.45
N ASP A 34 -21.68 5.74 -5.34
CA ASP A 34 -21.58 5.49 -6.78
C ASP A 34 -20.35 6.15 -7.43
N SER A 35 -19.65 7.01 -6.71
CA SER A 35 -18.40 7.65 -7.13
C SER A 35 -17.15 6.99 -6.57
N VAL A 36 -17.29 6.00 -5.69
CA VAL A 36 -16.13 5.34 -5.08
C VAL A 36 -15.54 4.32 -6.03
N VAL A 37 -14.27 4.49 -6.34
CA VAL A 37 -13.48 3.59 -7.18
C VAL A 37 -12.24 3.15 -6.42
N ASP A 38 -11.97 1.83 -6.40
CA ASP A 38 -10.66 1.30 -6.01
C ASP A 38 -9.69 1.59 -7.15
N LEU A 39 -8.95 2.70 -7.04
CA LEU A 39 -8.16 3.23 -8.14
C LEU A 39 -6.80 2.59 -8.27
N LEU A 40 -6.12 2.45 -7.13
CA LEU A 40 -4.73 2.00 -7.09
C LEU A 40 -4.55 0.85 -6.11
N GLU A 41 -3.56 0.04 -6.40
CA GLU A 41 -3.03 -0.98 -5.52
C GLU A 41 -1.57 -0.65 -5.16
N ASN A 42 -1.18 -0.91 -3.91
CA ASN A 42 0.22 -0.92 -3.52
C ASN A 42 0.68 -2.37 -3.34
N LYS A 43 1.91 -2.65 -3.71
CA LYS A 43 2.51 -3.98 -3.54
C LYS A 43 3.38 -4.01 -2.30
N VAL A 44 3.37 -5.13 -1.61
CA VAL A 44 4.35 -5.42 -0.56
C VAL A 44 5.56 -6.06 -1.23
N VAL A 45 6.74 -5.49 -1.00
CA VAL A 45 7.97 -5.91 -1.66
C VAL A 45 9.06 -6.24 -0.66
N LEU A 46 9.92 -7.15 -1.06
CA LEU A 46 11.15 -7.50 -0.37
C LEU A 46 12.30 -6.72 -1.00
N ILE A 47 13.06 -6.03 -0.16
CA ILE A 47 14.18 -5.18 -0.58
C ILE A 47 15.50 -5.64 0.03
N LYS A 48 16.60 -5.24 -0.62
CA LYS A 48 17.98 -5.37 -0.15
C LYS A 48 18.76 -4.06 -0.37
N PRO A 49 19.94 -3.86 0.26
CA PRO A 49 20.80 -2.74 -0.06
C PRO A 49 21.12 -2.68 -1.56
N LYS A 50 21.24 -1.48 -2.10
CA LYS A 50 21.61 -1.27 -3.52
C LYS A 50 22.90 -1.99 -3.89
N GLY A 51 22.83 -2.89 -4.86
CA GLY A 51 23.97 -3.70 -5.28
C GLY A 51 24.46 -4.73 -4.25
N GLY A 52 23.76 -4.89 -3.12
CA GLY A 52 24.07 -5.88 -2.08
C GLY A 52 23.87 -7.31 -2.59
N GLU A 53 24.64 -8.24 -2.05
CA GLU A 53 24.50 -9.67 -2.34
C GLU A 53 23.57 -10.32 -1.31
N THR A 54 22.68 -11.20 -1.75
CA THR A 54 21.85 -12.05 -0.91
C THR A 54 21.54 -13.35 -1.65
N LYS A 55 21.22 -14.40 -0.90
CA LYS A 55 20.71 -15.66 -1.45
C LYS A 55 19.18 -15.65 -1.61
N VAL A 56 18.54 -14.63 -1.02
CA VAL A 56 17.09 -14.48 -1.06
C VAL A 56 16.68 -14.06 -2.47
N THR A 57 15.71 -14.76 -3.02
CA THR A 57 15.16 -14.52 -4.37
C THR A 57 13.66 -14.21 -4.34
N GLY A 58 13.00 -14.42 -3.21
CA GLY A 58 11.57 -14.18 -2.99
C GLY A 58 11.18 -14.38 -1.53
N PHE A 59 9.92 -14.18 -1.25
CA PHE A 59 9.38 -14.35 0.10
C PHE A 59 9.50 -15.80 0.58
N GLU A 60 9.40 -16.77 -0.32
CA GLU A 60 9.41 -18.20 -0.01
C GLU A 60 10.74 -18.67 0.59
N ASN A 61 11.84 -18.00 0.25
CA ASN A 61 13.16 -18.32 0.79
C ASN A 61 13.79 -17.18 1.58
N ILE A 62 12.97 -16.31 2.17
CA ILE A 62 13.42 -15.17 2.97
C ILE A 62 14.31 -15.59 4.16
N THR A 63 14.12 -16.81 4.65
CA THR A 63 14.92 -17.42 5.74
C THR A 63 16.37 -17.75 5.37
N ASP A 64 16.74 -17.62 4.08
CA ASP A 64 18.15 -17.71 3.66
C ASP A 64 18.93 -16.43 3.99
N ALA A 65 18.25 -15.31 4.36
CA ALA A 65 18.91 -14.10 4.82
C ALA A 65 19.48 -14.26 6.24
N ALA A 66 20.58 -13.58 6.51
CA ALA A 66 21.18 -13.57 7.84
C ALA A 66 20.29 -12.86 8.87
N ASN A 67 19.65 -11.76 8.46
CA ASN A 67 18.73 -10.98 9.29
C ASN A 67 17.72 -10.22 8.43
N ILE A 68 16.63 -9.76 9.05
CA ILE A 68 15.55 -9.08 8.39
C ILE A 68 15.08 -7.84 9.17
N ALA A 69 14.81 -6.74 8.46
CA ALA A 69 14.11 -5.59 9.02
C ALA A 69 12.60 -5.68 8.72
N LEU A 70 11.77 -5.61 9.74
CA LEU A 70 10.31 -5.63 9.65
C LEU A 70 9.71 -4.49 10.46
N ALA A 71 8.67 -3.86 9.96
CA ALA A 71 7.86 -2.97 10.77
C ALA A 71 7.10 -3.74 11.85
N GLY A 72 6.80 -3.09 12.97
CA GLY A 72 6.06 -3.67 14.09
C GLY A 72 4.65 -4.13 13.70
N GLU A 73 4.03 -4.95 14.57
CA GLU A 73 2.68 -5.49 14.34
C GLU A 73 1.57 -4.42 14.37
N ASP A 74 1.86 -3.25 14.93
CA ASP A 74 0.97 -2.08 14.94
C ASP A 74 1.08 -1.24 13.66
N VAL A 75 2.03 -1.55 12.78
CA VAL A 75 2.26 -0.86 11.50
C VAL A 75 1.64 -1.68 10.36
N PRO A 76 0.83 -1.09 9.46
CA PRO A 76 0.13 -1.83 8.41
C PRO A 76 1.02 -2.75 7.57
N VAL A 77 2.19 -2.27 7.06
CA VAL A 77 3.10 -3.13 6.28
C VAL A 77 3.67 -4.29 7.10
N GLY A 78 3.85 -4.11 8.41
CA GLY A 78 4.26 -5.17 9.32
C GLY A 78 3.17 -6.24 9.49
N GLN A 79 1.90 -5.84 9.49
CA GLN A 79 0.75 -6.77 9.50
C GLN A 79 0.69 -7.57 8.19
N TYR A 80 0.82 -6.90 7.04
CA TYR A 80 0.85 -7.57 5.75
C TYR A 80 2.03 -8.53 5.63
N ALA A 81 3.23 -8.15 6.08
CA ALA A 81 4.40 -9.04 6.06
C ALA A 81 4.12 -10.34 6.83
N ARG A 82 3.54 -10.25 8.02
CA ARG A 82 3.18 -11.42 8.83
C ARG A 82 2.06 -12.26 8.21
N GLU A 83 1.07 -11.61 7.60
CA GLU A 83 0.03 -12.32 6.84
C GLU A 83 0.63 -13.10 5.68
N ILE A 84 1.55 -12.49 4.92
CA ILE A 84 2.28 -13.15 3.82
C ILE A 84 3.05 -14.37 4.36
N PHE A 85 3.83 -14.23 5.42
CA PHE A 85 4.60 -15.33 5.98
C PHE A 85 3.72 -16.49 6.46
N LYS A 86 2.57 -16.14 7.07
CA LYS A 86 1.58 -17.13 7.52
C LYS A 86 0.94 -17.86 6.33
N ASN A 87 0.52 -17.16 5.30
CA ASN A 87 -0.13 -17.74 4.13
C ASN A 87 0.85 -18.57 3.29
N LEU A 88 2.13 -18.23 3.30
CA LEU A 88 3.21 -19.04 2.71
C LEU A 88 3.65 -20.21 3.61
N GLY A 89 3.18 -20.29 4.86
CA GLY A 89 3.53 -21.34 5.80
C GLY A 89 4.96 -21.27 6.35
N ILE A 90 5.59 -20.09 6.31
CA ILE A 90 6.98 -19.87 6.75
C ILE A 90 7.09 -19.02 8.03
N GLU A 91 5.97 -18.64 8.64
CA GLU A 91 5.93 -17.75 9.81
C GLU A 91 6.81 -18.24 10.95
N ASP A 92 6.72 -19.55 11.29
CA ASP A 92 7.50 -20.14 12.37
C ASP A 92 9.02 -20.12 12.11
N ASP A 93 9.44 -20.18 10.85
CA ASP A 93 10.85 -20.13 10.49
C ASP A 93 11.37 -18.69 10.44
N VAL A 94 10.56 -17.74 9.95
CA VAL A 94 10.86 -16.31 10.03
C VAL A 94 11.00 -15.86 11.49
N ASN A 95 10.14 -16.32 12.39
CA ASN A 95 10.19 -15.98 13.82
C ASN A 95 11.45 -16.50 14.54
N LYS A 96 12.22 -17.39 13.92
CA LYS A 96 13.53 -17.86 14.44
C LYS A 96 14.71 -17.03 13.92
N MET A 97 14.49 -16.18 12.92
CA MET A 97 15.52 -15.31 12.38
C MET A 97 15.87 -14.18 13.33
N GLU A 98 16.99 -13.52 13.08
CA GLU A 98 17.31 -12.23 13.67
C GLU A 98 16.43 -11.15 13.02
N ILE A 99 15.40 -10.72 13.75
CA ILE A 99 14.44 -9.70 13.30
C ILE A 99 14.78 -8.36 13.97
N ASN A 100 15.05 -7.35 13.15
CA ASN A 100 15.09 -5.96 13.58
C ASN A 100 13.68 -5.36 13.43
N GLU A 101 12.96 -5.27 14.55
CA GLU A 101 11.62 -4.67 14.58
C GLU A 101 11.71 -3.15 14.54
N CYS A 102 11.18 -2.55 13.50
CA CYS A 102 11.21 -1.12 13.21
C CYS A 102 9.87 -0.46 13.57
N LYS A 103 9.92 0.80 14.03
CA LYS A 103 8.71 1.54 14.43
C LYS A 103 7.81 1.95 13.25
N ASN A 104 8.37 2.02 12.06
CA ASN A 104 7.68 2.45 10.83
C ASN A 104 8.46 1.98 9.60
N VAL A 105 7.88 2.17 8.42
CA VAL A 105 8.49 1.82 7.12
C VAL A 105 9.80 2.56 6.87
N THR A 106 9.88 3.83 7.24
CA THR A 106 11.10 4.64 7.05
C THR A 106 12.30 4.05 7.79
N ASP A 107 12.07 3.52 9.00
CA ASP A 107 13.13 2.86 9.77
C ASP A 107 13.54 1.53 9.12
N VAL A 108 12.61 0.78 8.49
CA VAL A 108 12.94 -0.42 7.70
C VAL A 108 13.82 -0.05 6.51
N LEU A 109 13.43 0.98 5.74
CA LEU A 109 14.22 1.48 4.61
C LEU A 109 15.63 1.91 5.06
N ALA A 110 15.73 2.63 6.16
CA ALA A 110 17.03 3.05 6.70
C ALA A 110 17.89 1.84 7.08
N ALA A 111 17.33 0.88 7.83
CA ALA A 111 18.05 -0.31 8.28
C ALA A 111 18.61 -1.13 7.12
N VAL A 112 17.86 -1.26 6.02
CA VAL A 112 18.32 -1.96 4.80
C VAL A 112 19.30 -1.09 4.02
N SER A 113 18.97 0.17 3.72
CA SER A 113 19.81 1.03 2.88
C SER A 113 21.19 1.31 3.48
N GLU A 114 21.31 1.30 4.82
CA GLU A 114 22.55 1.46 5.55
C GLU A 114 23.32 0.13 5.74
N GLY A 115 22.74 -0.99 5.29
CA GLY A 115 23.35 -2.33 5.38
C GLY A 115 23.32 -2.93 6.78
N SER A 116 22.51 -2.39 7.70
CA SER A 116 22.29 -2.98 9.02
C SER A 116 21.51 -4.28 8.96
N ASN A 117 20.66 -4.43 7.94
CA ASN A 117 19.91 -5.64 7.64
C ASN A 117 20.12 -6.06 6.19
N GLU A 118 20.18 -7.38 5.95
CA GLU A 118 20.37 -7.97 4.63
C GLU A 118 19.14 -7.77 3.75
N VAL A 119 17.93 -7.94 4.32
CA VAL A 119 16.66 -7.76 3.63
C VAL A 119 15.66 -7.03 4.51
N GLY A 120 14.59 -6.50 3.89
CA GLY A 120 13.48 -5.89 4.61
C GLY A 120 12.20 -5.91 3.79
N VAL A 121 11.05 -5.77 4.47
CA VAL A 121 9.74 -5.74 3.84
C VAL A 121 9.14 -4.33 3.93
N VAL A 122 8.79 -3.77 2.79
CA VAL A 122 8.22 -2.42 2.64
C VAL A 122 7.14 -2.41 1.55
N TYR A 123 6.51 -1.26 1.31
CA TYR A 123 5.68 -1.08 0.12
C TYR A 123 6.53 -0.74 -1.12
N ALA A 124 6.04 -1.06 -2.31
CA ALA A 124 6.70 -0.72 -3.57
C ALA A 124 6.91 0.80 -3.71
N THR A 125 5.93 1.60 -3.28
CA THR A 125 6.02 3.07 -3.28
C THR A 125 7.14 3.60 -2.39
N ASP A 126 7.38 2.94 -1.24
CA ASP A 126 8.48 3.32 -0.34
C ASP A 126 9.83 2.99 -0.99
N ALA A 127 9.96 1.81 -1.58
CA ALA A 127 11.17 1.41 -2.32
C ALA A 127 11.43 2.33 -3.53
N ALA A 128 10.37 2.74 -4.26
CA ALA A 128 10.47 3.66 -5.40
C ALA A 128 11.00 5.04 -5.00
N SER A 129 10.78 5.46 -3.75
CA SER A 129 11.30 6.75 -3.24
C SER A 129 12.82 6.78 -3.02
N VAL A 130 13.48 5.62 -2.98
CA VAL A 130 14.91 5.47 -2.64
C VAL A 130 15.62 4.45 -3.54
N THR A 131 15.33 4.46 -4.82
CA THR A 131 15.87 3.52 -5.84
C THR A 131 17.39 3.58 -5.99
N ASP A 132 18.02 4.64 -5.52
CA ASP A 132 19.46 4.80 -5.44
C ASP A 132 20.10 4.08 -4.24
N LYS A 133 19.29 3.64 -3.26
CA LYS A 133 19.76 3.04 -2.00
C LYS A 133 19.35 1.59 -1.80
N VAL A 134 18.26 1.16 -2.43
CA VAL A 134 17.77 -0.22 -2.32
C VAL A 134 17.45 -0.81 -3.69
N ASP A 135 17.50 -2.14 -3.76
CA ASP A 135 16.98 -2.92 -4.88
C ASP A 135 15.78 -3.74 -4.40
N ILE A 136 14.72 -3.80 -5.20
CA ILE A 136 13.62 -4.74 -4.98
C ILE A 136 14.10 -6.13 -5.42
N ILE A 137 13.90 -7.13 -4.55
CA ILE A 137 14.19 -8.54 -4.83
C ILE A 137 12.96 -9.18 -5.49
N ALA A 138 11.80 -9.03 -4.86
CA ALA A 138 10.54 -9.62 -5.32
C ALA A 138 9.34 -8.87 -4.74
N GLU A 139 8.22 -8.97 -5.44
CA GLU A 139 6.90 -8.64 -4.90
C GLU A 139 6.33 -9.84 -4.13
N ALA A 140 5.44 -9.57 -3.17
CA ALA A 140 4.70 -10.62 -2.49
C ALA A 140 3.87 -11.41 -3.51
N PRO A 141 3.81 -12.76 -3.40
CA PRO A 141 2.97 -13.57 -4.28
C PRO A 141 1.51 -13.12 -4.23
N ALA A 142 0.82 -13.12 -5.38
CA ALA A 142 -0.55 -12.60 -5.51
C ALA A 142 -1.53 -13.22 -4.50
N ASP A 143 -1.41 -14.53 -4.25
CA ASP A 143 -2.30 -15.26 -3.32
C ASP A 143 -1.84 -15.19 -1.85
N SER A 144 -0.78 -14.43 -1.56
CA SER A 144 -0.21 -14.35 -0.20
C SER A 144 -0.92 -13.34 0.70
N LEU A 145 -1.76 -12.47 0.17
CA LEU A 145 -2.65 -11.57 0.89
C LEU A 145 -4.11 -11.87 0.56
N LYS A 146 -4.97 -11.88 1.58
CA LYS A 146 -6.42 -12.09 1.39
C LYS A 146 -7.09 -10.93 0.70
N THR A 147 -6.58 -9.74 0.95
CA THR A 147 -7.09 -8.50 0.37
C THR A 147 -5.91 -7.68 -0.12
N PRO A 148 -5.92 -7.22 -1.37
CA PRO A 148 -4.89 -6.33 -1.88
C PRO A 148 -4.86 -5.01 -1.09
N VAL A 149 -3.73 -4.31 -1.12
CA VAL A 149 -3.57 -3.01 -0.47
C VAL A 149 -4.17 -1.94 -1.38
N LEU A 150 -5.47 -1.68 -1.24
CA LEU A 150 -6.23 -0.79 -2.12
C LEU A 150 -6.25 0.65 -1.63
N TYR A 151 -6.26 1.55 -2.60
CA TYR A 151 -6.39 2.99 -2.43
C TYR A 151 -7.64 3.48 -3.16
N PRO A 152 -8.80 3.49 -2.48
CA PRO A 152 -10.03 4.02 -3.05
C PRO A 152 -10.02 5.54 -3.08
N VAL A 153 -10.69 6.09 -4.07
CA VAL A 153 -11.01 7.51 -4.20
C VAL A 153 -12.50 7.69 -4.40
N GLY A 154 -13.07 8.78 -3.91
CA GLY A 154 -14.49 9.07 -4.09
C GLY A 154 -14.85 10.50 -3.72
N LEU A 155 -16.01 10.95 -4.21
CA LEU A 155 -16.60 12.24 -3.90
C LEU A 155 -17.19 12.23 -2.49
N ILE A 156 -16.99 13.31 -1.75
CA ILE A 156 -17.59 13.52 -0.43
C ILE A 156 -18.87 14.34 -0.58
N GLU A 157 -19.90 14.00 0.20
CA GLU A 157 -21.14 14.75 0.28
C GLU A 157 -20.92 16.04 1.08
N ASP A 158 -20.78 17.17 0.39
CA ASP A 158 -20.75 18.48 1.03
C ASP A 158 -22.05 19.24 0.70
N LYS A 159 -22.92 19.38 1.69
CA LYS A 159 -24.21 20.06 1.55
C LYS A 159 -24.08 21.58 1.36
N GLU A 160 -22.89 22.13 1.63
CA GLU A 160 -22.59 23.54 1.48
C GLU A 160 -21.80 23.83 0.18
N ALA A 161 -21.42 22.78 -0.58
CA ALA A 161 -20.73 22.92 -1.84
C ALA A 161 -21.61 23.61 -2.88
N SER A 162 -21.04 24.53 -3.64
CA SER A 162 -21.71 25.10 -4.81
C SER A 162 -21.78 24.10 -5.96
N GLU A 163 -22.68 24.32 -6.93
CA GLU A 163 -22.74 23.50 -8.15
C GLU A 163 -21.40 23.51 -8.92
N ASP A 164 -20.68 24.65 -8.89
CA ASP A 164 -19.37 24.77 -9.53
C ASP A 164 -18.29 23.95 -8.79
N ASP A 165 -18.31 23.92 -7.45
CA ASP A 165 -17.40 23.11 -6.64
C ASP A 165 -17.64 21.60 -6.89
N THR A 166 -18.92 21.16 -6.86
CA THR A 166 -19.29 19.79 -7.13
C THR A 166 -18.83 19.35 -8.52
N ARG A 167 -19.09 20.20 -9.53
CA ARG A 167 -18.67 19.92 -10.90
C ARG A 167 -17.15 19.86 -11.04
N ALA A 168 -16.42 20.74 -10.36
CA ALA A 168 -14.97 20.73 -10.36
C ALA A 168 -14.42 19.43 -9.75
N ALA A 169 -15.03 18.95 -8.65
CA ALA A 169 -14.67 17.70 -8.02
C ALA A 169 -14.92 16.50 -8.93
N GLU A 170 -16.07 16.46 -9.62
CA GLU A 170 -16.39 15.40 -10.60
C GLU A 170 -15.35 15.38 -11.75
N VAL A 171 -15.04 16.53 -12.34
CA VAL A 171 -14.03 16.64 -13.42
C VAL A 171 -12.64 16.23 -12.93
N PHE A 172 -12.30 16.54 -11.67
CA PHE A 172 -11.03 16.13 -11.11
C PHE A 172 -10.97 14.62 -10.85
N LEU A 173 -12.07 14.02 -10.38
CA LEU A 173 -12.17 12.57 -10.21
C LEU A 173 -12.00 11.85 -11.56
N ASP A 174 -12.72 12.29 -12.61
CA ASP A 174 -12.56 11.76 -13.97
C ASP A 174 -11.10 11.84 -14.46
N TYR A 175 -10.42 12.96 -14.14
CA TYR A 175 -9.01 13.11 -14.49
C TYR A 175 -8.11 12.13 -13.72
N VAL A 176 -8.35 11.93 -12.44
CA VAL A 176 -7.57 11.01 -11.59
C VAL A 176 -7.70 9.56 -12.07
N GLU A 177 -8.85 9.18 -12.64
CA GLU A 177 -9.10 7.87 -13.23
C GLU A 177 -8.51 7.71 -14.64
N SER A 178 -8.02 8.79 -15.27
CA SER A 178 -7.47 8.74 -16.63
C SER A 178 -6.12 8.02 -16.70
N ASP A 179 -5.81 7.41 -17.86
CA ASP A 179 -4.51 6.78 -18.15
C ASP A 179 -3.33 7.73 -17.86
N ALA A 180 -3.53 9.04 -18.09
CA ALA A 180 -2.49 10.04 -17.86
C ALA A 180 -2.17 10.21 -16.37
N ALA A 181 -3.19 10.20 -15.50
CA ALA A 181 -3.00 10.28 -14.06
C ALA A 181 -2.49 8.94 -13.49
N ILE A 182 -3.04 7.81 -13.95
CA ILE A 182 -2.57 6.47 -13.56
C ILE A 182 -1.08 6.33 -13.84
N LYS A 183 -0.61 6.77 -15.01
CA LYS A 183 0.81 6.73 -15.32
C LYS A 183 1.68 7.52 -14.34
N VAL A 184 1.19 8.64 -13.84
CA VAL A 184 1.90 9.41 -12.79
C VAL A 184 2.00 8.58 -11.50
N PHE A 185 0.92 7.90 -11.09
CA PHE A 185 0.96 7.04 -9.91
C PHE A 185 1.91 5.85 -10.09
N GLU A 186 1.94 5.25 -11.28
CA GLU A 186 2.88 4.16 -11.60
C GLU A 186 4.34 4.60 -11.51
N ASP A 187 4.65 5.83 -11.95
CA ASP A 187 6.00 6.40 -11.84
C ASP A 187 6.45 6.57 -10.37
N TYR A 188 5.49 6.56 -9.41
CA TYR A 188 5.73 6.59 -7.97
C TYR A 188 5.59 5.20 -7.29
N GLY A 189 5.47 4.12 -8.08
CA GLY A 189 5.47 2.75 -7.57
C GLY A 189 4.10 2.19 -7.19
N PHE A 190 3.00 2.90 -7.49
CA PHE A 190 1.66 2.33 -7.43
C PHE A 190 1.38 1.44 -8.64
N THR A 191 0.38 0.59 -8.53
CA THR A 191 -0.18 -0.17 -9.65
C THR A 191 -1.64 0.24 -9.84
N ALA A 192 -2.10 0.41 -11.08
CA ALA A 192 -3.52 0.56 -11.33
C ALA A 192 -4.25 -0.70 -10.85
N TYR A 193 -5.36 -0.53 -10.14
CA TYR A 193 -6.17 -1.67 -9.73
C TYR A 193 -7.16 -2.04 -10.82
N GLU A 194 -7.05 -3.26 -11.32
CA GLU A 194 -8.02 -3.86 -12.22
C GLU A 194 -8.83 -4.89 -11.42
N ALA A 195 -10.11 -4.59 -11.17
CA ALA A 195 -10.99 -5.58 -10.55
C ALA A 195 -11.01 -6.84 -11.41
N GLU A 196 -10.72 -8.00 -10.83
CA GLU A 196 -10.88 -9.27 -11.54
C GLU A 196 -12.32 -9.38 -12.04
N ASP A 197 -12.50 -9.43 -13.35
CA ASP A 197 -13.79 -9.69 -13.97
C ASP A 197 -14.32 -11.05 -13.48
N SER A 198 -15.27 -11.01 -12.57
CA SER A 198 -15.97 -12.20 -12.03
C SER A 198 -16.84 -12.91 -13.07
N THR A 199 -16.55 -12.75 -14.36
CA THR A 199 -17.24 -13.37 -15.50
C THR A 199 -16.42 -14.50 -16.14
N SER A 200 -15.95 -15.46 -15.33
CA SER A 200 -15.46 -16.74 -15.85
C SER A 200 -15.90 -17.86 -14.92
N LYS A 201 -17.18 -18.19 -15.00
CA LYS A 201 -17.70 -19.52 -14.60
C LYS A 201 -18.78 -19.97 -15.56
#